data_260f65c6046324fb7be35f29efafbd0a
#
_entry.id   260f65c6046324fb7be35f29efafbd0a
#
_cell.length_a   1.000
_cell.length_b   1.000
_cell.length_c   1.000
_cell.angle_alpha   90.00
_cell.angle_beta   90.00
_cell.angle_gamma   90.00
#
_symmetry.space_group_name_H-M   'P 1'
#
loop_
_entity.id
_entity.type
_entity.pdbx_description
1 polymer ?
#
loop_
_entity_poly.entity_id
_entity_poly.type
_entity_poly.pdbx_seq_one_letter_code
_entity_poly.pdbx_strand_id
1 'polypeptide(L)'
;MSIRDDFWLWGQVPNSHHEEGNNIYNLPGVNKMPPIEGAKFFGIKNICMVVMEDKPAVEEFPQMADELSSLDKVVWSVFGNGGSKRTSDGGSDIASMLEVAKSHPNIIAGVADDFMNDARMKIYTPEIINGYKERLHNEIGRKLDFWAVLYAHELADRIKPYLDVFDVITFWNWRADSLADLDENLKKLQELAGEDKPIYAGCYMWDYGNHKPMPMDLMKMQLEKYLELYNEGKIKGVILCSNCIADIGLDTVDYTREWLLKH
;
A
#
# COMPACT_ATOMS: atom_id res chain seq x y z
N MET A 1 -20.73 0.53 -10.07
CA MET A 1 -19.27 0.68 -10.19
C MET A 1 -18.67 -0.71 -10.25
N SER A 2 -17.70 -0.93 -11.12
CA SER A 2 -16.94 -2.18 -11.14
C SER A 2 -15.91 -2.15 -10.02
N ILE A 3 -15.64 -3.28 -9.36
CA ILE A 3 -14.56 -3.37 -8.37
C ILE A 3 -13.21 -2.90 -8.96
N ARG A 4 -13.02 -3.05 -10.29
CA ARG A 4 -11.83 -2.60 -11.01
C ARG A 4 -11.54 -1.11 -10.83
N ASP A 5 -12.57 -0.27 -10.71
CA ASP A 5 -12.40 1.18 -10.50
C ASP A 5 -11.79 1.49 -9.12
N ASP A 6 -11.90 0.55 -8.16
CA ASP A 6 -11.36 0.64 -6.81
C ASP A 6 -10.16 -0.30 -6.57
N PHE A 7 -9.55 -0.80 -7.67
CA PHE A 7 -8.23 -1.41 -7.60
C PHE A 7 -7.13 -0.35 -7.64
N TRP A 8 -6.08 -0.63 -6.88
CA TRP A 8 -4.89 0.20 -6.72
C TRP A 8 -3.64 -0.62 -6.99
N LEU A 9 -2.58 0.03 -7.40
CA LEU A 9 -1.25 -0.57 -7.48
C LEU A 9 -0.38 -0.05 -6.35
N TRP A 10 0.36 -0.94 -5.68
CA TRP A 10 1.46 -0.57 -4.80
C TRP A 10 2.66 -0.27 -5.69
N GLY A 11 2.95 1.01 -5.90
CA GLY A 11 3.95 1.49 -6.84
C GLY A 11 5.27 1.81 -6.15
N GLN A 12 6.35 1.23 -6.65
CA GLN A 12 7.71 1.42 -6.17
C GLN A 12 8.65 1.66 -7.36
N VAL A 13 9.77 2.32 -7.15
CA VAL A 13 10.78 2.46 -8.21
C VAL A 13 11.20 1.06 -8.69
N PRO A 14 11.51 0.91 -10.00
CA PRO A 14 11.94 -0.39 -10.51
C PRO A 14 13.09 -0.98 -9.69
N ASN A 15 13.06 -2.31 -9.54
CA ASN A 15 14.09 -3.07 -8.84
C ASN A 15 14.15 -2.87 -7.30
N SER A 16 13.17 -2.22 -6.69
CA SER A 16 13.16 -2.02 -5.23
C SER A 16 13.20 -3.30 -4.42
N HIS A 17 12.74 -4.43 -4.98
CA HIS A 17 12.77 -5.74 -4.30
C HIS A 17 14.12 -6.47 -4.45
N HIS A 18 15.09 -5.89 -5.15
CA HIS A 18 16.44 -6.42 -5.38
C HIS A 18 17.52 -5.41 -4.96
N GLU A 19 17.32 -4.72 -3.88
CA GLU A 19 18.21 -3.65 -3.46
C GLU A 19 19.64 -4.15 -3.26
N GLU A 20 20.61 -3.37 -3.75
CA GLU A 20 22.05 -3.68 -3.72
C GLU A 20 22.42 -5.07 -4.28
N GLY A 21 21.56 -5.63 -5.17
CA GLY A 21 21.77 -6.96 -5.72
C GLY A 21 21.33 -8.11 -4.80
N ASN A 22 20.74 -7.80 -3.65
CA ASN A 22 20.20 -8.79 -2.73
C ASN A 22 18.76 -9.12 -3.11
N ASN A 23 18.50 -10.36 -3.51
CA ASN A 23 17.17 -10.89 -3.77
C ASN A 23 16.61 -11.52 -2.47
N ILE A 24 16.30 -10.69 -1.50
CA ILE A 24 15.83 -11.15 -0.18
C ILE A 24 14.49 -11.90 -0.25
N TYR A 25 13.68 -11.63 -1.27
CA TYR A 25 12.37 -12.28 -1.46
C TYR A 25 12.43 -13.50 -2.38
N ASN A 26 13.63 -13.91 -2.85
CA ASN A 26 13.84 -15.05 -3.75
C ASN A 26 12.99 -14.96 -5.05
N LEU A 27 12.88 -13.78 -5.63
CA LEU A 27 12.13 -13.55 -6.87
C LEU A 27 12.85 -14.19 -8.07
N PRO A 28 12.11 -14.71 -9.09
CA PRO A 28 12.71 -15.42 -10.22
C PRO A 28 13.32 -14.49 -11.27
N GLY A 29 13.16 -13.17 -11.15
CA GLY A 29 13.66 -12.20 -12.12
C GLY A 29 13.82 -10.80 -11.50
N VAL A 30 14.44 -9.91 -12.28
CA VAL A 30 14.67 -8.51 -11.92
C VAL A 30 13.69 -7.64 -12.66
N ASN A 31 12.92 -6.86 -11.93
CA ASN A 31 11.92 -5.94 -12.46
C ASN A 31 12.56 -4.70 -13.11
N LYS A 32 11.90 -4.21 -14.18
CA LYS A 32 12.26 -2.95 -14.86
C LYS A 32 11.05 -2.03 -15.07
N MET A 33 9.86 -2.48 -14.70
CA MET A 33 8.61 -1.78 -14.96
C MET A 33 8.43 -0.61 -13.97
N PRO A 34 8.39 0.65 -14.43
CA PRO A 34 8.10 1.78 -13.56
C PRO A 34 6.63 1.79 -13.11
N PRO A 35 6.30 2.51 -12.02
CA PRO A 35 4.96 2.52 -11.44
C PRO A 35 3.84 2.83 -12.44
N ILE A 36 4.02 3.85 -13.28
CA ILE A 36 3.02 4.24 -14.29
C ILE A 36 2.76 3.14 -15.33
N GLU A 37 3.81 2.42 -15.75
CA GLU A 37 3.68 1.31 -16.69
C GLU A 37 3.02 0.10 -16.01
N GLY A 38 3.29 -0.13 -14.72
CA GLY A 38 2.59 -1.14 -13.92
C GLY A 38 1.09 -0.86 -13.83
N ALA A 39 0.69 0.39 -13.58
CA ALA A 39 -0.71 0.79 -13.56
C ALA A 39 -1.37 0.54 -14.95
N LYS A 40 -0.72 0.91 -16.04
CA LYS A 40 -1.19 0.63 -17.40
C LYS A 40 -1.28 -0.87 -17.70
N PHE A 41 -0.28 -1.65 -17.27
CA PHE A 41 -0.23 -3.10 -17.46
C PHE A 41 -1.43 -3.81 -16.85
N PHE A 42 -1.82 -3.44 -15.64
CA PHE A 42 -3.02 -3.98 -14.98
C PHE A 42 -4.33 -3.26 -15.40
N GLY A 43 -4.24 -2.15 -16.13
CA GLY A 43 -5.40 -1.33 -16.48
C GLY A 43 -6.04 -0.65 -15.27
N ILE A 44 -5.23 -0.32 -14.25
CA ILE A 44 -5.61 0.35 -13.00
C ILE A 44 -5.32 1.85 -13.14
N LYS A 45 -6.16 2.68 -12.49
CA LYS A 45 -6.04 4.14 -12.53
C LYS A 45 -5.66 4.76 -11.19
N ASN A 46 -5.48 3.95 -10.15
CA ASN A 46 -5.14 4.42 -8.81
C ASN A 46 -3.82 3.78 -8.36
N ILE A 47 -2.99 4.54 -7.65
CA ILE A 47 -1.68 4.08 -7.20
C ILE A 47 -1.36 4.59 -5.79
N CYS A 48 -0.71 3.73 -5.00
CA CYS A 48 0.03 4.13 -3.82
C CYS A 48 1.51 4.24 -4.23
N MET A 49 2.02 5.46 -4.39
CA MET A 49 3.44 5.69 -4.68
C MET A 49 4.23 5.66 -3.38
N VAL A 50 4.98 4.61 -3.14
CA VAL A 50 5.65 4.38 -1.87
C VAL A 50 7.17 4.47 -1.97
N VAL A 51 7.77 4.90 -0.87
CA VAL A 51 9.21 4.96 -0.69
C VAL A 51 9.69 3.65 -0.09
N MET A 52 10.59 2.97 -0.78
CA MET A 52 11.26 1.77 -0.30
C MET A 52 12.77 2.01 -0.28
N GLU A 53 13.41 1.79 0.89
CA GLU A 53 14.86 1.99 1.08
C GLU A 53 15.33 3.39 0.63
N ASP A 54 14.59 4.42 1.04
CA ASP A 54 14.80 5.82 0.68
C ASP A 54 14.69 6.15 -0.83
N LYS A 55 14.10 5.24 -1.63
CA LYS A 55 13.83 5.46 -3.06
C LYS A 55 12.33 5.54 -3.33
N PRO A 56 11.87 6.54 -4.11
CA PRO A 56 12.66 7.61 -4.73
C PRO A 56 13.25 8.59 -3.70
N ALA A 57 14.31 9.28 -4.08
CA ALA A 57 14.81 10.43 -3.32
C ALA A 57 13.77 11.57 -3.37
N VAL A 58 13.77 12.45 -2.36
CA VAL A 58 12.76 13.53 -2.29
C VAL A 58 12.87 14.51 -3.46
N GLU A 59 14.05 14.65 -4.03
CA GLU A 59 14.31 15.47 -5.21
C GLU A 59 13.65 14.92 -6.48
N GLU A 60 13.35 13.62 -6.50
CA GLU A 60 12.69 12.95 -7.63
C GLU A 60 11.15 13.03 -7.55
N PHE A 61 10.59 13.43 -6.40
CA PHE A 61 9.14 13.49 -6.19
C PHE A 61 8.40 14.34 -7.24
N PRO A 62 8.86 15.55 -7.63
CA PRO A 62 8.18 16.33 -8.65
C PRO A 62 8.09 15.61 -10.00
N GLN A 63 9.19 15.03 -10.47
CA GLN A 63 9.19 14.28 -11.73
C GLN A 63 8.25 13.07 -11.68
N MET A 64 8.28 12.31 -10.60
CA MET A 64 7.40 11.15 -10.46
C MET A 64 5.93 11.55 -10.36
N ALA A 65 5.61 12.66 -9.69
CA ALA A 65 4.25 13.17 -9.62
C ALA A 65 3.74 13.60 -11.01
N ASP A 66 4.60 14.23 -11.84
CA ASP A 66 4.28 14.54 -13.23
C ASP A 66 4.00 13.27 -14.05
N GLU A 67 4.82 12.22 -13.90
CA GLU A 67 4.62 10.92 -14.58
C GLU A 67 3.29 10.25 -14.17
N LEU A 68 2.85 10.42 -12.92
CA LEU A 68 1.62 9.86 -12.38
C LEU A 68 0.38 10.77 -12.57
N SER A 69 0.56 11.95 -13.19
CA SER A 69 -0.52 12.95 -13.34
C SER A 69 -1.72 12.47 -14.16
N SER A 70 -1.55 11.45 -15.01
CA SER A 70 -2.62 10.85 -15.80
C SER A 70 -3.49 9.84 -15.04
N LEU A 71 -3.11 9.49 -13.81
CA LEU A 71 -3.88 8.59 -12.95
C LEU A 71 -5.00 9.36 -12.22
N ASP A 72 -6.08 8.65 -11.90
CA ASP A 72 -7.23 9.26 -11.24
C ASP A 72 -6.93 9.61 -9.78
N LYS A 73 -6.23 8.72 -9.05
CA LYS A 73 -5.91 8.92 -7.63
C LYS A 73 -4.51 8.41 -7.31
N VAL A 74 -3.79 9.20 -6.54
CA VAL A 74 -2.46 8.87 -6.02
C VAL A 74 -2.45 9.02 -4.50
N VAL A 75 -1.98 8.01 -3.80
CA VAL A 75 -1.60 8.06 -2.38
C VAL A 75 -0.09 8.11 -2.34
N TRP A 76 0.50 9.03 -1.59
CA TRP A 76 1.96 9.22 -1.58
C TRP A 76 2.57 8.88 -0.23
N SER A 77 3.77 8.34 -0.22
CA SER A 77 4.48 7.99 1.02
C SER A 77 4.78 9.22 1.89
N VAL A 78 4.40 9.14 3.15
CA VAL A 78 4.80 10.06 4.24
C VAL A 78 5.88 9.40 5.10
N PHE A 79 5.71 8.10 5.32
CA PHE A 79 6.72 7.23 5.91
C PHE A 79 6.99 6.08 4.94
N GLY A 80 8.27 5.87 4.60
CA GLY A 80 8.68 4.75 3.76
C GLY A 80 8.63 3.41 4.51
N ASN A 81 9.02 2.32 3.84
CA ASN A 81 9.09 0.98 4.44
C ASN A 81 10.01 0.94 5.67
N GLY A 82 10.05 -0.19 6.36
CA GLY A 82 10.86 -0.40 7.57
C GLY A 82 12.37 -0.20 7.37
N GLY A 83 12.87 -0.33 6.13
CA GLY A 83 14.28 -0.10 5.77
C GLY A 83 14.63 1.35 5.45
N SER A 84 13.64 2.23 5.24
CA SER A 84 13.88 3.64 4.92
C SER A 84 14.45 4.41 6.10
N LYS A 85 15.71 4.83 5.98
CA LYS A 85 16.45 5.55 7.03
C LYS A 85 15.92 6.95 7.23
N ARG A 86 15.53 7.62 6.14
CA ARG A 86 14.99 8.98 6.12
C ARG A 86 13.77 9.16 7.02
N THR A 87 13.01 8.09 7.23
CA THR A 87 11.77 8.09 8.00
C THR A 87 11.80 7.18 9.24
N SER A 88 12.99 6.73 9.67
CA SER A 88 13.13 5.80 10.81
C SER A 88 13.35 6.50 12.17
N ASP A 89 13.98 7.69 12.19
CA ASP A 89 14.44 8.36 13.41
C ASP A 89 13.74 9.70 13.66
N GLY A 90 12.41 9.72 13.58
CA GLY A 90 11.61 10.94 13.79
C GLY A 90 11.45 11.82 12.54
N GLY A 91 12.03 11.41 11.41
CA GLY A 91 11.85 12.06 10.11
C GLY A 91 10.60 11.61 9.36
N SER A 92 10.21 12.38 8.35
CA SER A 92 9.13 12.02 7.42
C SER A 92 9.29 12.75 6.10
N ASP A 93 8.68 12.22 5.06
CA ASP A 93 8.66 12.84 3.73
C ASP A 93 7.48 13.80 3.54
N ILE A 94 6.72 14.10 4.61
CA ILE A 94 5.47 14.89 4.53
C ILE A 94 5.65 16.26 3.88
N ALA A 95 6.74 16.95 4.16
CA ALA A 95 6.97 18.31 3.61
C ALA A 95 7.11 18.25 2.08
N SER A 96 7.93 17.32 1.57
CA SER A 96 8.13 17.12 0.14
C SER A 96 6.88 16.59 -0.55
N MET A 97 6.16 15.67 0.09
CA MET A 97 4.88 15.17 -0.39
C MET A 97 3.83 16.28 -0.49
N LEU A 98 3.67 17.12 0.52
CA LEU A 98 2.74 18.25 0.49
C LEU A 98 3.11 19.27 -0.58
N GLU A 99 4.40 19.50 -0.82
CA GLU A 99 4.85 20.43 -1.86
C GLU A 99 4.41 19.95 -3.25
N VAL A 100 4.62 18.67 -3.59
CA VAL A 100 4.15 18.13 -4.88
C VAL A 100 2.63 18.06 -4.96
N ALA A 101 1.95 17.80 -3.85
CA ALA A 101 0.49 17.74 -3.81
C ALA A 101 -0.20 19.08 -4.11
N LYS A 102 0.48 20.23 -3.90
CA LYS A 102 -0.07 21.56 -4.25
C LYS A 102 -0.39 21.69 -5.74
N SER A 103 0.43 21.12 -6.61
CA SER A 103 0.29 21.19 -8.06
C SER A 103 -0.34 19.93 -8.69
N HIS A 104 -0.49 18.84 -7.92
CA HIS A 104 -1.03 17.57 -8.39
C HIS A 104 -2.31 17.21 -7.63
N PRO A 105 -3.50 17.66 -8.10
CA PRO A 105 -4.78 17.46 -7.39
C PRO A 105 -5.22 16.00 -7.29
N ASN A 106 -4.67 15.11 -8.12
CA ASN A 106 -4.87 13.65 -8.05
C ASN A 106 -4.13 12.98 -6.87
N ILE A 107 -3.18 13.65 -6.21
CA ILE A 107 -2.63 13.18 -4.93
C ILE A 107 -3.67 13.47 -3.84
N ILE A 108 -4.30 12.42 -3.32
CA ILE A 108 -5.46 12.51 -2.42
C ILE A 108 -5.17 12.13 -0.98
N ALA A 109 -4.04 11.49 -0.71
CA ALA A 109 -3.69 11.02 0.63
C ALA A 109 -2.19 10.85 0.81
N GLY A 110 -1.76 10.84 2.07
CA GLY A 110 -0.46 10.34 2.48
C GLY A 110 -0.56 8.94 3.06
N VAL A 111 0.50 8.11 2.95
CA VAL A 111 0.55 6.76 3.55
C VAL A 111 1.76 6.57 4.45
N ALA A 112 1.53 5.90 5.58
CA ALA A 112 2.55 5.41 6.49
C ALA A 112 2.76 3.91 6.23
N ASP A 113 3.88 3.56 5.56
CA ASP A 113 4.25 2.18 5.25
C ASP A 113 4.98 1.53 6.43
N ASP A 114 4.76 0.21 6.65
CA ASP A 114 5.37 -0.58 7.74
C ASP A 114 5.31 0.10 9.12
N PHE A 115 4.19 0.78 9.41
CA PHE A 115 4.16 1.72 10.53
C PHE A 115 3.92 1.07 11.89
N MET A 116 3.09 0.02 11.98
CA MET A 116 2.58 -0.52 13.26
C MET A 116 3.58 -1.41 14.01
N ASN A 117 4.87 -1.32 13.68
CA ASN A 117 5.91 -2.03 14.40
C ASN A 117 6.35 -1.31 15.69
N ASP A 118 6.86 -2.08 16.67
CA ASP A 118 7.24 -1.56 17.99
C ASP A 118 8.34 -0.49 17.96
N ALA A 119 9.25 -0.52 16.99
CA ALA A 119 10.33 0.46 16.88
C ALA A 119 9.78 1.83 16.50
N ARG A 120 8.92 1.89 15.48
CA ARG A 120 8.28 3.14 15.05
C ARG A 120 7.30 3.68 16.09
N MET A 121 6.46 2.82 16.68
CA MET A 121 5.49 3.26 17.69
C MET A 121 6.13 3.84 18.96
N LYS A 122 7.39 3.52 19.25
CA LYS A 122 8.15 4.16 20.36
C LYS A 122 8.56 5.59 20.03
N ILE A 123 8.78 5.92 18.76
CA ILE A 123 9.22 7.23 18.29
C ILE A 123 8.00 8.11 17.96
N TYR A 124 7.06 7.55 17.22
CA TYR A 124 5.87 8.25 16.73
C TYR A 124 4.66 7.87 17.57
N THR A 125 4.44 8.61 18.65
CA THR A 125 3.23 8.43 19.49
C THR A 125 1.95 8.82 18.72
N PRO A 126 0.75 8.40 19.16
CA PRO A 126 -0.50 8.82 18.54
C PRO A 126 -0.64 10.34 18.41
N GLU A 127 -0.15 11.12 19.39
CA GLU A 127 -0.16 12.58 19.38
C GLU A 127 0.73 13.15 18.27
N ILE A 128 1.94 12.57 18.09
CA ILE A 128 2.85 12.96 17.01
C ILE A 128 2.21 12.66 15.66
N ILE A 129 1.63 11.47 15.49
CA ILE A 129 0.95 11.06 14.26
C ILE A 129 -0.28 11.92 13.98
N ASN A 130 -1.02 12.32 15.00
CA ASN A 130 -2.12 13.26 14.82
C ASN A 130 -1.61 14.63 14.30
N GLY A 131 -0.42 15.07 14.70
CA GLY A 131 0.20 16.26 14.14
C GLY A 131 0.46 16.15 12.63
N TYR A 132 0.87 14.98 12.12
CA TYR A 132 0.99 14.72 10.68
C TYR A 132 -0.36 14.71 9.98
N LYS A 133 -1.39 14.11 10.58
CA LYS A 133 -2.76 14.15 10.08
C LYS A 133 -3.27 15.58 9.92
N GLU A 134 -3.10 16.42 10.94
CA GLU A 134 -3.50 17.84 10.88
C GLU A 134 -2.82 18.59 9.73
N ARG A 135 -1.55 18.31 9.47
CA ARG A 135 -0.84 18.87 8.31
C ARG A 135 -1.45 18.43 6.99
N LEU A 136 -1.70 17.12 6.82
CA LEU A 136 -2.35 16.56 5.62
C LEU A 136 -3.74 17.14 5.40
N HIS A 137 -4.51 17.34 6.47
CA HIS A 137 -5.86 17.87 6.37
C HIS A 137 -5.93 19.36 6.02
N ASN A 138 -4.93 20.18 6.43
CA ASN A 138 -5.10 21.63 6.48
C ASN A 138 -4.03 22.43 5.71
N GLU A 139 -2.80 21.92 5.51
CA GLU A 139 -1.64 22.74 5.12
C GLU A 139 -1.70 23.27 3.68
N ILE A 140 -2.38 22.57 2.76
CA ILE A 140 -2.41 22.93 1.34
C ILE A 140 -3.77 23.44 0.86
N GLY A 141 -4.69 23.78 1.78
CA GLY A 141 -6.02 24.31 1.45
C GLY A 141 -7.02 23.28 0.94
N ARG A 142 -6.68 21.99 0.94
CA ARG A 142 -7.56 20.84 0.72
C ARG A 142 -7.17 19.70 1.62
N LYS A 143 -8.14 18.87 1.99
CA LYS A 143 -7.90 17.69 2.81
C LYS A 143 -7.21 16.60 1.98
N LEU A 144 -6.15 16.03 2.55
CA LEU A 144 -5.55 14.76 2.13
C LEU A 144 -5.77 13.75 3.25
N ASP A 145 -6.27 12.57 2.94
CA ASP A 145 -6.43 11.52 3.94
C ASP A 145 -5.07 10.97 4.41
N PHE A 146 -5.03 10.41 5.61
CA PHE A 146 -3.85 9.75 6.14
C PHE A 146 -4.09 8.24 6.25
N TRP A 147 -3.39 7.46 5.42
CA TRP A 147 -3.50 6.01 5.34
C TRP A 147 -2.38 5.32 6.13
N ALA A 148 -2.64 4.13 6.64
CA ALA A 148 -1.62 3.30 7.28
C ALA A 148 -1.64 1.86 6.76
N VAL A 149 -0.44 1.28 6.63
CA VAL A 149 -0.25 -0.15 6.41
C VAL A 149 -0.38 -0.88 7.75
N LEU A 150 -1.14 -1.96 7.74
CA LEU A 150 -1.32 -2.86 8.87
C LEU A 150 -1.29 -4.30 8.39
N TYR A 151 -0.45 -5.11 9.02
CA TYR A 151 -0.37 -6.53 8.76
C TYR A 151 -1.22 -7.34 9.73
N ALA A 152 -1.74 -8.49 9.27
CA ALA A 152 -2.56 -9.39 10.09
C ALA A 152 -1.86 -9.81 11.40
N HIS A 153 -0.54 -10.00 11.36
CA HIS A 153 0.24 -10.38 12.54
C HIS A 153 0.46 -9.24 13.55
N GLU A 154 0.12 -8.00 13.20
CA GLU A 154 0.22 -6.82 14.09
C GLU A 154 -1.07 -6.54 14.88
N LEU A 155 -2.16 -7.25 14.57
CA LEU A 155 -3.46 -7.07 15.22
C LEU A 155 -3.39 -7.32 16.73
N ALA A 156 -3.39 -6.25 17.53
CA ALA A 156 -3.35 -6.28 18.99
C ALA A 156 -3.92 -4.97 19.56
N ASP A 157 -4.40 -4.99 20.80
CA ASP A 157 -5.01 -3.82 21.46
C ASP A 157 -4.10 -2.58 21.49
N ARG A 158 -2.78 -2.78 21.50
CA ARG A 158 -1.77 -1.71 21.52
C ARG A 158 -1.83 -0.77 20.31
N ILE A 159 -2.36 -1.23 19.16
CA ILE A 159 -2.44 -0.39 17.96
C ILE A 159 -3.71 0.46 17.91
N LYS A 160 -4.70 0.21 18.76
CA LYS A 160 -5.98 0.92 18.73
C LYS A 160 -5.84 2.44 18.77
N PRO A 161 -5.01 3.06 19.65
CA PRO A 161 -4.83 4.51 19.66
C PRO A 161 -4.31 5.09 18.34
N TYR A 162 -3.55 4.30 17.57
CA TYR A 162 -3.08 4.69 16.24
C TYR A 162 -4.17 4.54 15.19
N LEU A 163 -4.96 3.45 15.23
CA LEU A 163 -6.08 3.24 14.32
C LEU A 163 -7.10 4.38 14.41
N ASP A 164 -7.29 4.97 15.59
CA ASP A 164 -8.17 6.11 15.79
C ASP A 164 -7.66 7.37 15.06
N VAL A 165 -6.36 7.51 14.87
CA VAL A 165 -5.76 8.65 14.17
C VAL A 165 -5.87 8.52 12.66
N PHE A 166 -5.52 7.39 12.06
CA PHE A 166 -5.52 7.22 10.61
C PHE A 166 -6.94 7.27 10.02
N ASP A 167 -7.09 7.88 8.85
CA ASP A 167 -8.38 7.96 8.14
C ASP A 167 -8.73 6.65 7.45
N VAL A 168 -7.73 5.93 6.93
CA VAL A 168 -7.87 4.70 6.15
C VAL A 168 -6.81 3.68 6.57
N ILE A 169 -7.19 2.41 6.57
CA ILE A 169 -6.27 1.30 6.82
C ILE A 169 -6.12 0.46 5.55
N THR A 170 -4.88 0.17 5.16
CA THR A 170 -4.57 -0.87 4.18
C THR A 170 -4.16 -2.12 4.92
N PHE A 171 -4.90 -3.22 4.70
CA PHE A 171 -4.77 -4.44 5.50
C PHE A 171 -4.15 -5.58 4.69
N TRP A 172 -3.06 -6.18 5.20
CA TRP A 172 -2.20 -7.07 4.47
C TRP A 172 -1.98 -8.42 5.16
N ASN A 173 -2.04 -9.50 4.37
CA ASN A 173 -1.65 -10.85 4.79
C ASN A 173 -0.26 -11.16 4.23
N TRP A 174 0.78 -11.00 5.04
CA TRP A 174 2.20 -11.11 4.64
C TRP A 174 2.58 -12.50 4.09
N ARG A 175 1.92 -13.55 4.59
CA ARG A 175 2.11 -14.93 4.19
C ARG A 175 0.87 -15.49 3.51
N ALA A 176 1.06 -16.31 2.47
CA ALA A 176 -0.06 -16.92 1.76
C ALA A 176 -0.90 -17.83 2.67
N ASP A 177 -0.29 -18.55 3.61
CA ASP A 177 -1.00 -19.42 4.56
C ASP A 177 -1.90 -18.64 5.52
N SER A 178 -1.59 -17.38 5.83
CA SER A 178 -2.45 -16.54 6.68
C SER A 178 -3.75 -16.08 5.99
N LEU A 179 -3.90 -16.33 4.69
CA LEU A 179 -5.16 -16.08 3.99
C LEU A 179 -6.30 -17.01 4.48
N ALA A 180 -5.97 -18.14 5.11
CA ALA A 180 -6.98 -19.00 5.72
C ALA A 180 -7.75 -18.29 6.85
N ASP A 181 -7.12 -17.34 7.53
CA ASP A 181 -7.69 -16.60 8.67
C ASP A 181 -8.19 -15.20 8.27
N LEU A 182 -8.33 -14.92 6.96
CA LEU A 182 -8.67 -13.59 6.45
C LEU A 182 -9.94 -13.01 7.06
N ASP A 183 -11.01 -13.79 7.12
CA ASP A 183 -12.30 -13.33 7.68
C ASP A 183 -12.20 -13.01 9.18
N GLU A 184 -11.50 -13.86 9.95
CA GLU A 184 -11.29 -13.67 11.38
C GLU A 184 -10.43 -12.44 11.65
N ASN A 185 -9.34 -12.28 10.88
CA ASN A 185 -8.44 -11.14 10.99
C ASN A 185 -9.13 -9.83 10.60
N LEU A 186 -9.95 -9.83 9.55
CA LEU A 186 -10.69 -8.65 9.13
C LEU A 186 -11.75 -8.26 10.20
N LYS A 187 -12.45 -9.24 10.76
CA LYS A 187 -13.37 -9.00 11.87
C LYS A 187 -12.66 -8.39 13.08
N LYS A 188 -11.51 -8.94 13.46
CA LYS A 188 -10.70 -8.40 14.56
C LYS A 188 -10.23 -6.97 14.28
N LEU A 189 -9.85 -6.67 13.03
CA LEU A 189 -9.50 -5.31 12.63
C LEU A 189 -10.70 -4.36 12.80
N GLN A 190 -11.90 -4.76 12.36
CA GLN A 190 -13.13 -3.98 12.50
C GLN A 190 -13.49 -3.73 13.98
N GLU A 191 -13.31 -4.73 14.84
CA GLU A 191 -13.50 -4.58 16.30
C GLU A 191 -12.53 -3.56 16.91
N LEU A 192 -11.27 -3.50 16.44
CA LEU A 192 -10.24 -2.57 16.91
C LEU A 192 -10.42 -1.15 16.35
N ALA A 193 -10.71 -1.04 15.06
CA ALA A 193 -10.73 0.23 14.33
C ALA A 193 -12.10 0.91 14.26
N GLY A 194 -13.18 0.15 14.56
CA GLY A 194 -14.56 0.56 14.34
C GLY A 194 -15.08 0.11 12.97
N GLU A 195 -16.38 -0.22 12.92
CA GLU A 195 -17.03 -0.77 11.71
C GLU A 195 -17.02 0.21 10.51
N ASP A 196 -17.02 1.51 10.77
CA ASP A 196 -17.04 2.55 9.74
C ASP A 196 -15.65 2.88 9.17
N LYS A 197 -14.56 2.31 9.72
CA LYS A 197 -13.20 2.58 9.27
C LYS A 197 -13.02 2.06 7.84
N PRO A 198 -12.67 2.94 6.87
CA PRO A 198 -12.38 2.49 5.51
C PRO A 198 -11.16 1.56 5.49
N ILE A 199 -11.35 0.37 4.90
CA ILE A 199 -10.30 -0.66 4.77
C ILE A 199 -10.09 -0.95 3.29
N TYR A 200 -8.84 -0.96 2.84
CA TYR A 200 -8.41 -1.49 1.55
C TYR A 200 -7.63 -2.78 1.77
N ALA A 201 -7.95 -3.83 1.02
CA ALA A 201 -7.27 -5.13 1.15
C ALA A 201 -6.00 -5.16 0.30
N GLY A 202 -4.88 -5.46 0.93
CA GLY A 202 -3.63 -5.70 0.23
C GLY A 202 -3.61 -7.09 -0.40
N CYS A 203 -3.27 -7.16 -1.67
CA CYS A 203 -3.23 -8.38 -2.47
C CYS A 203 -1.81 -8.68 -2.93
N TYR A 204 -1.18 -9.67 -2.33
CA TYR A 204 0.12 -10.16 -2.74
C TYR A 204 -0.01 -11.19 -3.86
N MET A 205 0.71 -10.97 -4.97
CA MET A 205 0.85 -11.91 -6.09
C MET A 205 2.11 -12.80 -5.96
N TRP A 206 2.89 -12.59 -4.90
CA TRP A 206 4.04 -13.36 -4.46
C TRP A 206 3.94 -13.59 -2.95
N ASP A 207 4.31 -14.75 -2.44
CA ASP A 207 4.31 -15.04 -1.00
C ASP A 207 5.59 -14.48 -0.35
N TYR A 208 5.56 -13.17 -0.06
CA TYR A 208 6.72 -12.44 0.47
C TYR A 208 7.16 -12.98 1.84
N GLY A 209 6.23 -13.33 2.70
CA GLY A 209 6.55 -13.83 4.04
C GLY A 209 7.21 -15.20 4.06
N ASN A 210 7.04 -15.99 2.99
CA ASN A 210 7.67 -17.30 2.83
C ASN A 210 8.73 -17.33 1.70
N HIS A 211 8.99 -16.21 1.03
CA HIS A 211 9.96 -16.02 -0.05
C HIS A 211 9.82 -17.03 -1.19
N LYS A 212 8.59 -17.27 -1.64
CA LYS A 212 8.25 -18.28 -2.65
C LYS A 212 7.06 -17.85 -3.52
N PRO A 213 6.81 -18.54 -4.64
CA PRO A 213 5.61 -18.29 -5.44
C PRO A 213 4.33 -18.37 -4.62
N MET A 214 3.41 -17.43 -4.86
CA MET A 214 2.04 -17.51 -4.35
C MET A 214 1.36 -18.72 -5.00
N PRO A 215 0.81 -19.69 -4.23
CA PRO A 215 0.04 -20.77 -4.79
C PRO A 215 -1.16 -20.27 -5.59
N MET A 216 -1.38 -20.80 -6.78
CA MET A 216 -2.42 -20.33 -7.70
C MET A 216 -3.84 -20.50 -7.14
N ASP A 217 -4.09 -21.55 -6.37
CA ASP A 217 -5.36 -21.79 -5.69
C ASP A 217 -5.65 -20.73 -4.62
N LEU A 218 -4.63 -20.33 -3.86
CA LEU A 218 -4.72 -19.24 -2.89
C LEU A 218 -4.87 -17.88 -3.57
N MET A 219 -4.19 -17.65 -4.71
CA MET A 219 -4.36 -16.42 -5.49
C MET A 219 -5.80 -16.27 -6.00
N LYS A 220 -6.37 -17.35 -6.53
CA LYS A 220 -7.77 -17.38 -6.97
C LYS A 220 -8.73 -17.11 -5.82
N MET A 221 -8.56 -17.84 -4.73
CA MET A 221 -9.38 -17.69 -3.53
C MET A 221 -9.31 -16.26 -2.99
N GLN A 222 -8.13 -15.66 -2.92
CA GLN A 222 -7.91 -14.29 -2.45
C GLN A 222 -8.70 -13.26 -3.27
N LEU A 223 -8.64 -13.32 -4.60
CA LEU A 223 -9.36 -12.38 -5.47
C LEU A 223 -10.88 -12.53 -5.38
N GLU A 224 -11.39 -13.77 -5.39
CA GLU A 224 -12.83 -14.02 -5.23
C GLU A 224 -13.33 -13.57 -3.85
N LYS A 225 -12.54 -13.80 -2.80
CA LYS A 225 -12.89 -13.34 -1.45
C LYS A 225 -12.91 -11.82 -1.34
N TYR A 226 -11.97 -11.14 -1.98
CA TYR A 226 -11.96 -9.67 -2.00
C TYR A 226 -13.15 -9.10 -2.79
N LEU A 227 -13.57 -9.75 -3.87
CA LEU A 227 -14.80 -9.39 -4.58
C LEU A 227 -16.05 -9.54 -3.68
N GLU A 228 -16.15 -10.63 -2.93
CA GLU A 228 -17.21 -10.85 -1.96
C GLU A 228 -17.24 -9.73 -0.90
N LEU A 229 -16.10 -9.48 -0.25
CA LEU A 229 -15.95 -8.46 0.80
C LEU A 229 -16.25 -7.04 0.28
N TYR A 230 -15.86 -6.75 -0.96
CA TYR A 230 -16.16 -5.48 -1.61
C TYR A 230 -17.66 -5.31 -1.86
N ASN A 231 -18.33 -6.34 -2.38
CA ASN A 231 -19.78 -6.34 -2.62
C ASN A 231 -20.58 -6.22 -1.32
N GLU A 232 -20.06 -6.75 -0.21
CA GLU A 232 -20.63 -6.61 1.13
C GLU A 232 -20.32 -5.24 1.77
N GLY A 233 -19.47 -4.41 1.14
CA GLY A 233 -19.06 -3.11 1.67
C GLY A 233 -18.04 -3.16 2.81
N LYS A 234 -17.49 -4.35 3.11
CA LYS A 234 -16.49 -4.57 4.18
C LYS A 234 -15.12 -4.02 3.85
N ILE A 235 -14.78 -3.96 2.55
CA ILE A 235 -13.59 -3.28 2.06
C ILE A 235 -13.98 -2.24 1.00
N LYS A 236 -13.15 -1.23 0.81
CA LYS A 236 -13.36 -0.12 -0.15
C LYS A 236 -12.62 -0.32 -1.47
N GLY A 237 -11.75 -1.30 -1.55
CA GLY A 237 -10.98 -1.64 -2.74
C GLY A 237 -9.83 -2.58 -2.41
N VAL A 238 -9.00 -2.85 -3.41
CA VAL A 238 -7.90 -3.80 -3.36
C VAL A 238 -6.62 -3.15 -3.87
N ILE A 239 -5.49 -3.41 -3.20
CA ILE A 239 -4.19 -2.86 -3.57
C ILE A 239 -3.27 -4.02 -3.99
N LEU A 240 -2.90 -4.09 -5.27
CA LEU A 240 -1.99 -5.11 -5.80
C LEU A 240 -0.54 -4.79 -5.44
N CYS A 241 0.18 -5.68 -4.84
CA CYS A 241 1.62 -5.59 -4.62
C CYS A 241 2.35 -6.48 -5.60
N SER A 242 3.08 -5.92 -6.52
CA SER A 242 3.37 -4.53 -6.89
C SER A 242 3.81 -4.48 -8.37
N ASN A 243 4.13 -3.28 -8.90
CA ASN A 243 4.79 -3.19 -10.22
C ASN A 243 6.13 -3.93 -10.24
N CYS A 244 6.81 -4.05 -9.10
CA CYS A 244 8.13 -4.70 -8.98
C CYS A 244 8.13 -6.22 -9.26
N ILE A 245 6.98 -6.83 -9.47
CA ILE A 245 6.87 -8.23 -9.88
C ILE A 245 6.04 -8.41 -11.16
N ALA A 246 5.61 -7.32 -11.77
CA ALA A 246 4.67 -7.37 -12.89
C ALA A 246 5.31 -7.89 -14.21
N ASP A 247 6.62 -7.73 -14.37
CA ASP A 247 7.37 -8.07 -15.59
C ASP A 247 8.41 -9.19 -15.41
N ILE A 248 8.28 -10.02 -14.37
CA ILE A 248 9.23 -11.11 -14.08
C ILE A 248 8.67 -12.51 -14.37
N GLY A 249 7.53 -12.60 -15.05
CA GLY A 249 6.98 -13.86 -15.58
C GLY A 249 6.28 -14.73 -14.53
N LEU A 250 5.46 -14.13 -13.67
CA LEU A 250 4.68 -14.86 -12.66
C LEU A 250 3.28 -15.20 -13.16
N ASP A 251 2.89 -16.48 -13.13
CA ASP A 251 1.54 -16.94 -13.50
C ASP A 251 0.44 -16.24 -12.68
N THR A 252 0.71 -15.91 -11.42
CA THR A 252 -0.23 -15.19 -10.54
C THR A 252 -0.47 -13.76 -10.98
N VAL A 253 0.53 -13.11 -11.57
CA VAL A 253 0.42 -11.76 -12.16
C VAL A 253 -0.46 -11.82 -13.42
N ASP A 254 -0.18 -12.76 -14.32
CA ASP A 254 -0.96 -12.95 -15.56
C ASP A 254 -2.42 -13.29 -15.23
N TYR A 255 -2.64 -14.20 -14.27
CA TYR A 255 -3.98 -14.53 -13.79
C TYR A 255 -4.71 -13.31 -13.23
N THR A 256 -4.05 -12.52 -12.39
CA THR A 256 -4.64 -11.30 -11.78
C THR A 256 -5.05 -10.30 -12.86
N ARG A 257 -4.20 -10.09 -13.85
CA ARG A 257 -4.49 -9.21 -14.99
C ARG A 257 -5.70 -9.69 -15.79
N GLU A 258 -5.78 -11.00 -16.10
CA GLU A 258 -6.93 -11.58 -16.78
C GLU A 258 -8.21 -11.49 -15.96
N TRP A 259 -8.11 -11.68 -14.64
CA TRP A 259 -9.23 -11.56 -13.73
C TRP A 259 -9.79 -10.13 -13.72
N LEU A 260 -8.92 -9.11 -13.65
CA LEU A 260 -9.31 -7.69 -13.72
C LEU A 260 -10.01 -7.31 -15.04
N LEU A 261 -9.68 -7.98 -16.16
CA LEU A 261 -10.36 -7.73 -17.43
C LEU A 261 -11.80 -8.26 -17.49
N LYS A 262 -12.17 -9.14 -16.55
CA LYS A 262 -13.49 -9.78 -16.50
C LYS A 262 -14.43 -9.12 -15.49
N HIS A 263 -13.89 -8.33 -14.56
CA HIS A 263 -14.63 -7.67 -13.47
C HIS A 263 -14.51 -6.15 -13.53
#